data_7af5eea5ed44a4ef1212da21d911b6d6
#
_entry.id   7af5eea5ed44a4ef1212da21d911b6d6
#
_cell.length_a   1.000
_cell.length_b   1.000
_cell.length_c   1.000
_cell.angle_alpha   90.00
_cell.angle_beta   90.00
_cell.angle_gamma   90.00
#
_symmetry.space_group_name_H-M   'P 1'
#
loop_
_entity.id
_entity.type
_entity.pdbx_description
1 polymer ?
#
loop_
_entity_poly.entity_id
_entity_poly.type
_entity_poly.pdbx_seq_one_letter_code
_entity_poly.pdbx_strand_id
1 'polypeptide(L)'
;MSKYDGTKTQKNLEAAFAGESEARNKYTYFASVAKKEGFEQISDLFLKTANNEKEHAKMWFKEMEGISDTATNLKAAADGENYEWTDMYAEFAKTAEEEGFPELAAKFKLVAAVEKHHEERYRKLLENVETMKVFEKSEVKIWECRNCGHIVVGTKAP
;
A
#
# COMPACT_ATOMS: atom_id res chain seq x y z
N MET A 1 18.84 -7.64 -10.09
CA MET A 1 18.05 -8.43 -11.07
C MET A 1 17.67 -9.72 -10.39
N SER A 2 16.37 -10.02 -10.33
CA SER A 2 15.89 -11.28 -9.79
C SER A 2 16.37 -12.46 -10.64
N LYS A 3 16.60 -13.63 -10.00
CA LYS A 3 16.94 -14.88 -10.70
C LYS A 3 15.87 -15.33 -11.72
N TYR A 4 14.72 -14.71 -11.71
CA TYR A 4 13.60 -15.02 -12.60
C TYR A 4 13.45 -14.06 -13.78
N ASP A 5 14.26 -12.99 -13.87
CA ASP A 5 14.11 -11.95 -14.88
C ASP A 5 14.06 -12.50 -16.30
N GLY A 6 13.03 -12.08 -17.07
CA GLY A 6 12.79 -12.52 -18.45
C GLY A 6 12.21 -13.92 -18.62
N THR A 7 11.91 -14.64 -17.55
CA THR A 7 11.35 -16.00 -17.61
C THR A 7 9.81 -16.03 -17.59
N LYS A 8 9.21 -17.15 -18.01
CA LYS A 8 7.78 -17.42 -17.78
C LYS A 8 7.44 -17.51 -16.29
N THR A 9 8.39 -17.98 -15.47
CA THR A 9 8.23 -18.05 -14.01
C THR A 9 8.06 -16.69 -13.37
N GLN A 10 8.76 -15.66 -13.85
CA GLN A 10 8.54 -14.28 -13.41
C GLN A 10 7.09 -13.86 -13.61
N LYS A 11 6.55 -14.06 -14.82
CA LYS A 11 5.14 -13.74 -15.12
C LYS A 11 4.15 -14.51 -14.25
N ASN A 12 4.48 -15.76 -13.92
CA ASN A 12 3.66 -16.58 -13.02
C ASN A 12 3.68 -16.03 -11.59
N LEU A 13 4.84 -15.56 -11.09
CA LEU A 13 4.97 -14.92 -9.78
C LEU A 13 4.18 -13.61 -9.71
N GLU A 14 4.28 -12.77 -10.74
CA GLU A 14 3.51 -11.53 -10.86
C GLU A 14 2.00 -11.81 -10.86
N ALA A 15 1.56 -12.79 -11.64
CA ALA A 15 0.15 -13.19 -11.70
C ALA A 15 -0.35 -13.79 -10.38
N ALA A 16 0.47 -14.61 -9.71
CA ALA A 16 0.13 -15.19 -8.41
C ALA A 16 0.03 -14.08 -7.34
N PHE A 17 0.99 -13.16 -7.27
CA PHE A 17 0.94 -12.02 -6.35
C PHE A 17 -0.30 -11.16 -6.57
N ALA A 18 -0.62 -10.84 -7.84
CA ALA A 18 -1.81 -10.06 -8.19
C ALA A 18 -3.10 -10.79 -7.78
N GLY A 19 -3.23 -12.08 -8.10
CA GLY A 19 -4.41 -12.90 -7.77
C GLY A 19 -4.67 -13.00 -6.28
N GLU A 20 -3.63 -13.30 -5.48
CA GLU A 20 -3.74 -13.38 -4.02
C GLU A 20 -4.07 -12.02 -3.38
N SER A 21 -3.47 -10.94 -3.90
CA SER A 21 -3.74 -9.58 -3.43
C SER A 21 -5.20 -9.17 -3.72
N GLU A 22 -5.73 -9.52 -4.88
CA GLU A 22 -7.11 -9.30 -5.27
C GLU A 22 -8.07 -10.14 -4.40
N ALA A 23 -7.80 -11.43 -4.22
CA ALA A 23 -8.59 -12.33 -3.38
C ALA A 23 -8.67 -11.83 -1.94
N ARG A 24 -7.54 -11.42 -1.34
CA ARG A 24 -7.48 -10.80 -0.02
C ARG A 24 -8.46 -9.65 0.13
N ASN A 25 -8.46 -8.72 -0.82
CA ASN A 25 -9.36 -7.56 -0.76
C ASN A 25 -10.82 -7.96 -0.95
N LYS A 26 -11.13 -8.80 -1.94
CA LYS A 26 -12.49 -9.32 -2.20
C LYS A 26 -13.07 -10.00 -0.97
N TYR A 27 -12.32 -10.88 -0.31
CA TYR A 27 -12.82 -11.62 0.87
C TYR A 27 -13.06 -10.68 2.05
N THR A 28 -12.29 -9.62 2.22
CA THR A 28 -12.55 -8.59 3.23
C THR A 28 -13.89 -7.87 2.96
N TYR A 29 -14.19 -7.58 1.68
CA TYR A 29 -15.47 -6.96 1.30
C TYR A 29 -16.63 -7.93 1.48
N PHE A 30 -16.49 -9.20 1.12
CA PHE A 30 -17.51 -10.24 1.30
C PHE A 30 -17.79 -10.48 2.79
N ALA A 31 -16.76 -10.48 3.64
CA ALA A 31 -16.93 -10.56 5.09
C ALA A 31 -17.80 -9.40 5.63
N SER A 32 -17.59 -8.19 5.14
CA SER A 32 -18.39 -7.02 5.53
C SER A 32 -19.89 -7.19 5.17
N VAL A 33 -20.18 -7.79 4.02
CA VAL A 33 -21.55 -8.09 3.60
C VAL A 33 -22.17 -9.17 4.50
N ALA A 34 -21.47 -10.30 4.66
CA ALA A 34 -21.93 -11.42 5.50
C ALA A 34 -22.25 -10.97 6.94
N LYS A 35 -21.40 -10.10 7.51
CA LYS A 35 -21.62 -9.52 8.84
C LYS A 35 -22.89 -8.68 8.91
N LYS A 36 -23.14 -7.82 7.92
CA LYS A 36 -24.36 -6.99 7.85
C LYS A 36 -25.63 -7.83 7.71
N GLU A 37 -25.53 -9.00 7.07
CA GLU A 37 -26.63 -9.95 6.90
C GLU A 37 -26.81 -10.88 8.12
N GLY A 38 -25.95 -10.78 9.14
CA GLY A 38 -26.00 -11.58 10.37
C GLY A 38 -25.33 -12.96 10.28
N PHE A 39 -24.56 -13.23 9.21
CA PHE A 39 -23.82 -14.48 9.02
C PHE A 39 -22.41 -14.40 9.62
N GLU A 40 -22.31 -14.29 10.94
CA GLU A 40 -21.06 -14.07 11.67
C GLU A 40 -20.01 -15.14 11.35
N GLN A 41 -20.37 -16.42 11.33
CA GLN A 41 -19.44 -17.52 11.01
C GLN A 41 -18.88 -17.39 9.58
N ILE A 42 -19.71 -17.00 8.62
CA ILE A 42 -19.27 -16.83 7.21
C ILE A 42 -18.34 -15.63 7.12
N SER A 43 -18.66 -14.52 7.81
CA SER A 43 -17.81 -13.34 7.90
C SER A 43 -16.41 -13.70 8.45
N ASP A 44 -16.34 -14.44 9.55
CA ASP A 44 -15.09 -14.86 10.17
C ASP A 44 -14.26 -15.77 9.25
N LEU A 45 -14.91 -16.69 8.52
CA LEU A 45 -14.21 -17.55 7.55
C LEU A 45 -13.63 -16.73 6.39
N PHE A 46 -14.36 -15.74 5.86
CA PHE A 46 -13.82 -14.84 4.85
C PHE A 46 -12.61 -14.04 5.37
N LEU A 47 -12.67 -13.48 6.59
CA LEU A 47 -11.55 -12.73 7.17
C LEU A 47 -10.33 -13.63 7.42
N LYS A 48 -10.55 -14.87 7.88
CA LYS A 48 -9.48 -15.85 8.07
C LYS A 48 -8.81 -16.17 6.74
N THR A 49 -9.59 -16.44 5.69
CA THR A 49 -9.08 -16.73 4.35
C THR A 49 -8.34 -15.50 3.81
N ALA A 50 -8.90 -14.28 3.91
CA ALA A 50 -8.22 -13.05 3.49
C ALA A 50 -6.84 -12.88 4.14
N ASN A 51 -6.67 -13.28 5.41
CA ASN A 51 -5.37 -13.25 6.08
C ASN A 51 -4.42 -14.33 5.53
N ASN A 52 -4.92 -15.49 5.12
CA ASN A 52 -4.09 -16.51 4.47
C ASN A 52 -3.59 -16.00 3.10
N GLU A 53 -4.48 -15.42 2.27
CA GLU A 53 -4.12 -14.89 0.95
C GLU A 53 -3.10 -13.73 1.06
N LYS A 54 -3.16 -12.93 2.13
CA LYS A 54 -2.13 -11.94 2.41
C LYS A 54 -0.74 -12.57 2.60
N GLU A 55 -0.64 -13.69 3.29
CA GLU A 55 0.65 -14.37 3.49
C GLU A 55 1.11 -15.09 2.21
N HIS A 56 0.21 -15.63 1.39
CA HIS A 56 0.53 -16.16 0.06
C HIS A 56 1.08 -15.05 -0.85
N ALA A 57 0.38 -13.92 -0.97
CA ALA A 57 0.85 -12.75 -1.73
C ALA A 57 2.25 -12.31 -1.28
N LYS A 58 2.47 -12.20 0.03
CA LYS A 58 3.77 -11.83 0.60
C LYS A 58 4.89 -12.82 0.23
N MET A 59 4.58 -14.12 0.18
CA MET A 59 5.54 -15.14 -0.23
C MET A 59 6.00 -14.92 -1.68
N TRP A 60 5.06 -14.69 -2.61
CA TRP A 60 5.38 -14.41 -4.01
C TRP A 60 6.11 -13.08 -4.18
N PHE A 61 5.70 -12.06 -3.44
CA PHE A 61 6.34 -10.74 -3.47
C PHE A 61 7.80 -10.77 -2.97
N LYS A 62 8.09 -11.62 -1.98
CA LYS A 62 9.48 -11.87 -1.52
C LYS A 62 10.32 -12.57 -2.59
N GLU A 63 9.77 -13.57 -3.30
CA GLU A 63 10.49 -14.24 -4.42
C GLU A 63 10.84 -13.27 -5.55
N MET A 64 10.03 -12.23 -5.75
CA MET A 64 10.28 -11.14 -6.69
C MET A 64 11.21 -10.05 -6.14
N GLU A 65 11.77 -10.24 -4.96
CA GLU A 65 12.63 -9.25 -4.27
C GLU A 65 11.90 -7.91 -3.98
N GLY A 66 10.56 -7.95 -3.90
CA GLY A 66 9.73 -6.75 -3.72
C GLY A 66 9.71 -6.18 -2.29
N ILE A 67 10.32 -6.88 -1.30
CA ILE A 67 10.41 -6.43 0.08
C ILE A 67 11.87 -6.25 0.46
N SER A 68 12.24 -5.04 0.90
CA SER A 68 13.60 -4.67 1.27
C SER A 68 13.62 -3.92 2.61
N ASP A 69 14.66 -3.11 2.85
CA ASP A 69 14.73 -2.21 3.99
C ASP A 69 13.72 -1.06 3.88
N THR A 70 13.54 -0.32 4.97
CA THR A 70 12.51 0.73 5.05
C THR A 70 12.73 1.85 4.03
N ALA A 71 13.97 2.27 3.78
CA ALA A 71 14.26 3.35 2.83
C ALA A 71 13.92 2.92 1.39
N THR A 72 14.35 1.72 1.01
CA THR A 72 14.06 1.11 -0.30
C THR A 72 12.54 0.92 -0.49
N ASN A 73 11.83 0.42 0.53
CA ASN A 73 10.39 0.23 0.46
C ASN A 73 9.62 1.58 0.36
N LEU A 74 10.07 2.62 1.09
CA LEU A 74 9.49 3.97 0.97
C LEU A 74 9.69 4.57 -0.42
N LYS A 75 10.89 4.36 -1.00
CA LYS A 75 11.15 4.79 -2.37
C LYS A 75 10.26 4.07 -3.37
N ALA A 76 10.16 2.75 -3.28
CA ALA A 76 9.31 1.95 -4.15
C ALA A 76 7.83 2.34 -4.04
N ALA A 77 7.34 2.58 -2.82
CA ALA A 77 5.98 3.07 -2.60
C ALA A 77 5.78 4.45 -3.24
N ALA A 78 6.69 5.42 -3.00
CA ALA A 78 6.58 6.75 -3.59
C ALA A 78 6.60 6.72 -5.13
N ASP A 79 7.44 5.87 -5.72
CA ASP A 79 7.54 5.73 -7.18
C ASP A 79 6.26 5.06 -7.76
N GLY A 80 5.66 4.11 -7.04
CA GLY A 80 4.37 3.51 -7.40
C GLY A 80 3.23 4.53 -7.38
N GLU A 81 3.06 5.26 -6.28
CA GLU A 81 2.04 6.31 -6.18
C GLU A 81 2.23 7.41 -7.25
N ASN A 82 3.50 7.78 -7.54
CA ASN A 82 3.80 8.73 -8.62
C ASN A 82 3.27 8.24 -9.96
N TYR A 83 3.55 6.98 -10.35
CA TYR A 83 3.02 6.39 -11.58
C TYR A 83 1.49 6.36 -11.60
N GLU A 84 0.87 6.03 -10.46
CA GLU A 84 -0.59 5.95 -10.40
C GLU A 84 -1.26 7.30 -10.69
N TRP A 85 -0.77 8.41 -10.13
CA TRP A 85 -1.43 9.70 -10.35
C TRP A 85 -0.96 10.44 -11.59
N THR A 86 0.29 10.26 -12.06
CA THR A 86 0.79 10.94 -13.27
C THR A 86 0.34 10.27 -14.56
N ASP A 87 0.29 8.94 -14.58
CA ASP A 87 0.12 8.15 -15.78
C ASP A 87 -1.19 7.35 -15.74
N MET A 88 -1.31 6.39 -14.83
CA MET A 88 -2.37 5.40 -14.82
C MET A 88 -3.77 6.02 -14.68
N TYR A 89 -4.04 6.74 -13.62
CA TYR A 89 -5.36 7.36 -13.39
C TYR A 89 -5.64 8.52 -14.34
N ALA A 90 -4.61 9.24 -14.80
CA ALA A 90 -4.77 10.29 -15.79
C ALA A 90 -5.29 9.69 -17.11
N GLU A 91 -4.72 8.56 -17.57
CA GLU A 91 -5.17 7.87 -18.77
C GLU A 91 -6.55 7.24 -18.59
N PHE A 92 -6.80 6.60 -17.43
CA PHE A 92 -8.11 6.01 -17.13
C PHE A 92 -9.23 7.06 -17.12
N ALA A 93 -8.97 8.23 -16.53
CA ALA A 93 -9.94 9.34 -16.53
C ALA A 93 -10.24 9.84 -17.94
N LYS A 94 -9.22 9.99 -18.78
CA LYS A 94 -9.36 10.38 -20.18
C LYS A 94 -10.18 9.35 -20.96
N THR A 95 -9.84 8.08 -20.87
CA THR A 95 -10.57 6.99 -21.52
C THR A 95 -12.04 6.96 -21.09
N ALA A 96 -12.30 7.10 -19.79
CA ALA A 96 -13.67 7.11 -19.28
C ALA A 96 -14.49 8.31 -19.82
N GLU A 97 -13.87 9.48 -20.01
CA GLU A 97 -14.52 10.64 -20.66
C GLU A 97 -14.84 10.35 -22.12
N GLU A 98 -13.88 9.80 -22.87
CA GLU A 98 -14.03 9.47 -24.30
C GLU A 98 -15.11 8.40 -24.53
N GLU A 99 -15.26 7.45 -23.61
CA GLU A 99 -16.28 6.39 -23.66
C GLU A 99 -17.64 6.80 -23.07
N GLY A 100 -17.80 8.04 -22.58
CA GLY A 100 -19.07 8.55 -22.07
C GLY A 100 -19.40 8.20 -20.62
N PHE A 101 -18.35 7.95 -19.77
CA PHE A 101 -18.46 7.67 -18.35
C PHE A 101 -17.92 8.82 -17.46
N PRO A 102 -18.48 10.06 -17.53
CA PRO A 102 -17.90 11.23 -16.86
C PRO A 102 -17.88 11.10 -15.32
N GLU A 103 -18.84 10.39 -14.71
CA GLU A 103 -18.84 10.16 -13.27
C GLU A 103 -17.68 9.26 -12.83
N LEU A 104 -17.32 8.26 -13.64
CA LEU A 104 -16.17 7.39 -13.39
C LEU A 104 -14.86 8.15 -13.61
N ALA A 105 -14.78 8.96 -14.65
CA ALA A 105 -13.64 9.85 -14.89
C ALA A 105 -13.40 10.79 -13.72
N ALA A 106 -14.45 11.36 -13.14
CA ALA A 106 -14.34 12.19 -11.93
C ALA A 106 -13.78 11.40 -10.73
N LYS A 107 -14.21 10.15 -10.54
CA LYS A 107 -13.68 9.27 -9.48
C LYS A 107 -12.19 8.97 -9.69
N PHE A 108 -11.75 8.65 -10.90
CA PHE A 108 -10.34 8.44 -11.21
C PHE A 108 -9.50 9.68 -10.88
N LYS A 109 -9.96 10.88 -11.23
CA LYS A 109 -9.28 12.15 -10.88
C LYS A 109 -9.20 12.39 -9.38
N LEU A 110 -10.25 12.05 -8.63
CA LEU A 110 -10.26 12.18 -7.17
C LEU A 110 -9.25 11.21 -6.52
N VAL A 111 -9.20 9.95 -6.99
CA VAL A 111 -8.22 8.99 -6.49
C VAL A 111 -6.81 9.45 -6.85
N ALA A 112 -6.54 9.87 -8.09
CA ALA A 112 -5.24 10.41 -8.48
C ALA A 112 -4.75 11.54 -7.55
N ALA A 113 -5.64 12.42 -7.11
CA ALA A 113 -5.30 13.48 -6.16
C ALA A 113 -4.92 12.92 -4.77
N VAL A 114 -5.50 11.80 -4.35
CA VAL A 114 -5.14 11.11 -3.10
C VAL A 114 -3.76 10.47 -3.25
N GLU A 115 -3.48 9.77 -4.37
CA GLU A 115 -2.20 9.09 -4.59
C GLU A 115 -1.02 10.08 -4.67
N LYS A 116 -1.27 11.29 -5.19
CA LYS A 116 -0.29 12.39 -5.10
C LYS A 116 0.09 12.73 -3.64
N HIS A 117 -0.89 12.77 -2.73
CA HIS A 117 -0.62 13.02 -1.31
C HIS A 117 0.09 11.83 -0.64
N HIS A 118 -0.19 10.60 -1.08
CA HIS A 118 0.54 9.42 -0.63
C HIS A 118 2.02 9.51 -1.04
N GLU A 119 2.31 9.83 -2.30
CA GLU A 119 3.67 10.06 -2.79
C GLU A 119 4.40 11.12 -1.96
N GLU A 120 3.82 12.32 -1.80
CA GLU A 120 4.40 13.41 -1.03
C GLU A 120 4.75 12.97 0.41
N ARG A 121 3.86 12.19 1.03
CA ARG A 121 4.07 11.63 2.37
C ARG A 121 5.23 10.64 2.41
N TYR A 122 5.28 9.68 1.46
CA TYR A 122 6.35 8.69 1.41
C TYR A 122 7.70 9.34 1.13
N ARG A 123 7.79 10.31 0.22
CA ARG A 123 9.03 11.06 -0.03
C ARG A 123 9.50 11.83 1.20
N LYS A 124 8.58 12.43 1.95
CA LYS A 124 8.93 13.12 3.20
C LYS A 124 9.43 12.17 4.29
N LEU A 125 8.84 10.99 4.39
CA LEU A 125 9.30 9.96 5.32
C LEU A 125 10.67 9.40 4.90
N LEU A 126 10.91 9.20 3.60
CA LEU A 126 12.19 8.78 3.07
C LEU A 126 13.29 9.80 3.41
N GLU A 127 13.04 11.09 3.15
CA GLU A 127 13.96 12.16 3.56
C GLU A 127 14.30 12.11 5.05
N ASN A 128 13.30 11.87 5.91
CA ASN A 128 13.52 11.74 7.35
C ASN A 128 14.41 10.53 7.72
N VAL A 129 14.24 9.39 7.02
CA VAL A 129 15.08 8.21 7.23
C VAL A 129 16.51 8.47 6.79
N GLU A 130 16.70 8.99 5.57
CA GLU A 130 18.03 9.27 4.99
C GLU A 130 18.81 10.34 5.76
N THR A 131 18.12 11.34 6.29
CA THR A 131 18.74 12.42 7.08
C THR A 131 18.78 12.12 8.57
N MET A 132 18.43 10.91 9.01
CA MET A 132 18.37 10.49 10.41
C MET A 132 17.46 11.35 11.31
N LYS A 133 16.46 12.01 10.72
CA LYS A 133 15.52 12.92 11.42
C LYS A 133 14.26 12.23 11.94
N VAL A 134 14.14 10.92 11.81
CA VAL A 134 12.97 10.17 12.32
C VAL A 134 12.80 10.40 13.82
N PHE A 135 13.91 10.29 14.57
CA PHE A 135 13.98 10.42 16.03
C PHE A 135 14.60 11.74 16.49
N GLU A 136 14.78 12.69 15.58
CA GLU A 136 15.27 14.04 15.87
C GLU A 136 14.43 15.07 15.09
N LYS A 137 14.03 16.15 15.76
CA LYS A 137 13.26 17.24 15.17
C LYS A 137 13.95 18.57 15.44
N SER A 138 13.72 19.56 14.57
CA SER A 138 14.20 20.94 14.76
C SER A 138 13.53 21.67 15.93
N GLU A 139 12.36 21.19 16.34
CA GLU A 139 11.55 21.77 17.42
C GLU A 139 11.34 20.74 18.53
N VAL A 140 11.08 21.24 19.74
CA VAL A 140 10.67 20.43 20.89
C VAL A 140 9.35 19.71 20.56
N LYS A 141 9.35 18.39 20.73
CA LYS A 141 8.19 17.52 20.52
C LYS A 141 7.98 16.65 21.76
N ILE A 142 6.78 16.13 21.88
CA ILE A 142 6.45 15.09 22.86
C ILE A 142 6.69 13.74 22.19
N TRP A 143 7.53 12.92 22.81
CA TRP A 143 7.85 11.56 22.38
C TRP A 143 7.20 10.57 23.35
N GLU A 144 6.44 9.63 22.83
CA GLU A 144 5.80 8.57 23.62
C GLU A 144 6.29 7.20 23.20
N CYS A 145 6.75 6.41 24.14
CA CYS A 145 7.08 5.00 23.89
C CYS A 145 5.79 4.19 23.75
N ARG A 146 5.55 3.64 22.56
CA ARG A 146 4.34 2.84 22.30
C ARG A 146 4.27 1.53 23.08
N ASN A 147 5.40 1.08 23.66
CA ASN A 147 5.44 -0.15 24.42
C ASN A 147 5.08 0.06 25.91
N CYS A 148 5.58 1.13 26.53
CA CYS A 148 5.39 1.34 27.98
C CYS A 148 4.73 2.67 28.34
N GLY A 149 4.42 3.55 27.36
CA GLY A 149 3.79 4.84 27.60
C GLY A 149 4.74 5.91 28.19
N HIS A 150 6.06 5.65 28.27
CA HIS A 150 7.01 6.65 28.76
C HIS A 150 7.03 7.88 27.84
N ILE A 151 6.97 9.05 28.47
CA ILE A 151 6.92 10.33 27.76
C ILE A 151 8.19 11.14 28.01
N VAL A 152 8.78 11.67 26.93
CA VAL A 152 9.90 12.59 26.95
C VAL A 152 9.58 13.81 26.12
N VAL A 153 9.95 15.00 26.60
CA VAL A 153 9.80 16.25 25.89
C VAL A 153 11.18 16.73 25.47
N GLY A 154 11.39 16.93 24.17
CA GLY A 154 12.70 17.34 23.63
C GLY A 154 12.75 17.30 22.12
N THR A 155 13.90 17.67 21.56
CA THR A 155 14.16 17.60 20.12
C THR A 155 14.53 16.21 19.64
N LYS A 156 14.90 15.30 20.55
CA LYS A 156 15.28 13.88 20.26
C LYS A 156 14.43 12.91 21.06
N ALA A 157 14.13 11.78 20.45
CA ALA A 157 13.60 10.62 21.14
C ALA A 157 14.69 10.02 22.06
N PRO A 158 14.32 9.45 23.21
CA PRO A 158 15.26 8.79 24.12
C PRO A 158 15.84 7.52 23.51
#